data_558dd35c34d0c93c0b09d0a79bf5dbf8
#
_entry.id   558dd35c34d0c93c0b09d0a79bf5dbf8
#
_cell.length_a   1.000
_cell.length_b   1.000
_cell.length_c   1.000
_cell.angle_alpha   90.00
_cell.angle_beta   90.00
_cell.angle_gamma   90.00
#
_symmetry.space_group_name_H-M   'P 1'
#
loop_
_entity.id
_entity.type
_entity.pdbx_description
1 polymer ?
#
loop_
_entity_poly.entity_id
_entity_poly.type
_entity_poly.pdbx_seq_one_letter_code
_entity_poly.pdbx_strand_id
1 'polypeptide(L)'
;KEETRHLQYFVYVLEASLVFHNGLVIPLLSEFLEHALGDAEAQKQDCELRGFVRLSDRLKNLFPRLPILLLLDGLYANGPVMQRCRDHHWQFMIVLKDQDLSTVWQEFRALHALKPRGFQQNWGKRRQHFTWVNDLDYAFGPNGRHRLPLHVVVCEESWERVDEQARTVTETSRHAWLSSQPLHRENVHERCNLGARHRWGIEAGFLVEKHHGYHYEHAFA
;
A
#
# COMPACT_ATOMS: atom_id res chain seq x y z
N LYS A 1 -42.08 15.24 -10.47
CA LYS A 1 -41.46 14.31 -9.49
C LYS A 1 -40.35 15.10 -8.83
N GLU A 2 -40.53 15.49 -7.56
CA GLU A 2 -39.48 16.08 -6.74
C GLU A 2 -38.44 14.99 -6.50
N GLU A 3 -37.20 15.19 -6.96
CA GLU A 3 -36.06 14.39 -6.57
C GLU A 3 -35.74 14.72 -5.11
N THR A 4 -36.06 13.83 -4.24
CA THR A 4 -35.62 13.91 -2.83
C THR A 4 -34.12 13.74 -2.80
N ARG A 5 -33.36 14.82 -2.65
CA ARG A 5 -31.93 14.77 -2.42
C ARG A 5 -31.70 14.23 -1.02
N HIS A 6 -31.26 12.98 -0.92
CA HIS A 6 -30.78 12.42 0.35
C HIS A 6 -29.38 12.96 0.61
N LEU A 7 -29.23 13.77 1.65
CA LEU A 7 -27.94 14.20 2.18
C LEU A 7 -27.33 13.03 2.96
N GLN A 8 -26.18 12.54 2.52
CA GLN A 8 -25.39 11.58 3.26
C GLN A 8 -24.20 12.29 3.90
N TYR A 9 -24.01 12.06 5.20
CA TYR A 9 -22.86 12.54 5.93
C TYR A 9 -21.83 11.44 6.05
N PHE A 10 -20.57 11.73 5.70
CA PHE A 10 -19.48 10.78 5.80
C PHE A 10 -18.42 11.33 6.77
N VAL A 11 -17.88 10.44 7.57
CA VAL A 11 -16.69 10.72 8.37
C VAL A 11 -15.53 9.97 7.73
N TYR A 12 -14.48 10.69 7.36
CA TYR A 12 -13.28 10.11 6.81
C TYR A 12 -12.28 9.87 7.93
N VAL A 13 -11.75 8.66 7.98
CA VAL A 13 -10.78 8.23 8.99
C VAL A 13 -9.58 7.61 8.30
N LEU A 14 -8.39 8.08 8.66
CA LEU A 14 -7.14 7.41 8.37
C LEU A 14 -6.74 6.59 9.59
N GLU A 15 -6.53 5.30 9.42
CA GLU A 15 -6.20 4.38 10.50
C GLU A 15 -4.81 3.78 10.34
N ALA A 16 -4.08 3.67 11.43
CA ALA A 16 -2.90 2.84 11.56
C ALA A 16 -3.26 1.59 12.35
N SER A 17 -3.07 0.43 11.74
CA SER A 17 -3.31 -0.88 12.35
C SER A 17 -2.02 -1.69 12.42
N LEU A 18 -1.85 -2.43 13.50
CA LEU A 18 -0.83 -3.46 13.62
C LEU A 18 -1.30 -4.73 12.92
N VAL A 19 -0.47 -5.25 12.03
CA VAL A 19 -0.78 -6.48 11.29
C VAL A 19 0.22 -7.58 11.64
N PHE A 20 -0.29 -8.80 11.82
CA PHE A 20 0.51 -9.98 12.13
C PHE A 20 0.61 -10.91 10.92
N HIS A 21 1.64 -11.76 10.88
CA HIS A 21 1.87 -12.72 9.80
C HIS A 21 0.72 -13.71 9.59
N ASN A 22 -0.08 -13.96 10.62
CA ASN A 22 -1.28 -14.81 10.54
C ASN A 22 -2.53 -14.08 10.01
N GLY A 23 -2.40 -12.79 9.66
CA GLY A 23 -3.50 -11.98 9.13
C GLY A 23 -4.34 -11.28 10.20
N LEU A 24 -4.05 -11.43 11.51
CA LEU A 24 -4.71 -10.65 12.55
C LEU A 24 -4.35 -9.16 12.40
N VAL A 25 -5.36 -8.31 12.45
CA VAL A 25 -5.23 -6.84 12.38
C VAL A 25 -5.78 -6.23 13.66
N ILE A 26 -5.01 -5.35 14.28
CA ILE A 26 -5.39 -4.63 15.50
C ILE A 26 -5.28 -3.13 15.25
N PRO A 27 -6.39 -2.37 15.28
CA PRO A 27 -6.36 -0.91 15.22
C PRO A 27 -5.51 -0.32 16.34
N LEU A 28 -4.65 0.64 16.00
CA LEU A 28 -3.77 1.31 16.96
C LEU A 28 -4.12 2.78 17.16
N LEU A 29 -4.27 3.50 16.05
CA LEU A 29 -4.47 4.94 16.03
C LEU A 29 -5.38 5.32 14.88
N SER A 30 -6.27 6.27 15.11
CA SER A 30 -7.13 6.86 14.09
C SER A 30 -6.89 8.37 14.02
N GLU A 31 -6.95 8.90 12.81
CA GLU A 31 -6.89 10.32 12.50
C GLU A 31 -8.13 10.70 11.69
N PHE A 32 -8.96 11.57 12.22
CA PHE A 32 -10.15 12.04 11.52
C PHE A 32 -9.77 13.11 10.50
N LEU A 33 -10.32 12.98 9.30
CA LEU A 33 -10.10 13.92 8.21
C LEU A 33 -11.34 14.79 8.06
N GLU A 34 -11.14 16.10 8.16
CA GLU A 34 -12.21 17.08 7.97
C GLU A 34 -12.21 17.56 6.51
N HIS A 35 -13.35 17.40 5.84
CA HIS A 35 -13.57 17.89 4.49
C HIS A 35 -14.64 18.96 4.49
N ALA A 36 -14.44 20.04 3.74
CA ALA A 36 -15.50 21.00 3.47
C ALA A 36 -16.53 20.40 2.51
N LEU A 37 -17.79 20.82 2.64
CA LEU A 37 -18.84 20.43 1.72
C LEU A 37 -18.48 20.87 0.29
N GLY A 38 -18.45 19.92 -0.64
CA GLY A 38 -18.13 20.18 -2.04
C GLY A 38 -16.65 20.06 -2.41
N ASP A 39 -15.77 19.60 -1.52
CA ASP A 39 -14.37 19.34 -1.84
C ASP A 39 -14.23 18.37 -3.03
N ALA A 40 -13.38 18.76 -3.98
CA ALA A 40 -13.01 17.91 -5.09
C ALA A 40 -12.16 16.70 -4.64
N GLU A 41 -12.13 15.64 -5.44
CA GLU A 41 -11.35 14.42 -5.13
C GLU A 41 -9.86 14.70 -4.90
N ALA A 42 -9.28 15.65 -5.64
CA ALA A 42 -7.89 16.08 -5.44
C ALA A 42 -7.65 16.70 -4.05
N GLN A 43 -8.63 17.44 -3.52
CA GLN A 43 -8.57 18.03 -2.19
C GLN A 43 -8.69 16.96 -1.09
N LYS A 44 -9.52 15.92 -1.32
CA LYS A 44 -9.60 14.77 -0.41
C LYS A 44 -8.28 14.03 -0.29
N GLN A 45 -7.59 13.77 -1.42
CA GLN A 45 -6.26 13.16 -1.42
C GLN A 45 -5.24 14.00 -0.65
N ASP A 46 -5.27 15.31 -0.81
CA ASP A 46 -4.45 16.27 -0.06
C ASP A 46 -4.73 16.18 1.45
N CYS A 47 -5.98 16.03 1.84
CA CYS A 47 -6.34 15.83 3.24
C CYS A 47 -5.81 14.51 3.80
N GLU A 48 -5.87 13.40 3.05
CA GLU A 48 -5.31 12.11 3.47
C GLU A 48 -3.79 12.18 3.69
N LEU A 49 -3.05 12.83 2.80
CA LEU A 49 -1.60 13.02 2.96
C LEU A 49 -1.26 13.89 4.17
N ARG A 50 -2.04 14.93 4.45
CA ARG A 50 -1.90 15.74 5.68
C ARG A 50 -2.24 14.93 6.93
N GLY A 51 -3.30 14.15 6.88
CA GLY A 51 -3.68 13.21 7.93
C GLY A 51 -2.56 12.20 8.21
N PHE A 52 -1.92 11.68 7.18
CA PHE A 52 -0.76 10.79 7.31
C PHE A 52 0.41 11.45 8.05
N VAL A 53 0.67 12.74 7.77
CA VAL A 53 1.71 13.49 8.49
C VAL A 53 1.40 13.53 10.00
N ARG A 54 0.17 13.91 10.39
CA ARG A 54 -0.24 13.97 11.80
C ARG A 54 -0.21 12.59 12.46
N LEU A 55 -0.76 11.58 11.78
CA LEU A 55 -0.80 10.21 12.29
C LEU A 55 0.61 9.64 12.49
N SER A 56 1.53 9.90 11.55
CA SER A 56 2.92 9.44 11.65
C SER A 56 3.68 10.13 12.79
N ASP A 57 3.42 11.42 13.05
CA ASP A 57 4.00 12.11 14.20
C ASP A 57 3.50 11.54 15.53
N ARG A 58 2.18 11.29 15.63
CA ARG A 58 1.60 10.64 16.81
C ARG A 58 2.20 9.25 17.04
N LEU A 59 2.31 8.46 15.97
CA LEU A 59 2.88 7.12 16.01
C LEU A 59 4.36 7.17 16.48
N LYS A 60 5.13 8.13 15.95
CA LYS A 60 6.54 8.31 16.36
C LYS A 60 6.67 8.74 17.81
N ASN A 61 5.80 9.60 18.29
CA ASN A 61 5.80 10.06 19.68
C ASN A 61 5.43 8.94 20.67
N LEU A 62 4.44 8.11 20.31
CA LEU A 62 4.03 6.98 21.14
C LEU A 62 5.04 5.83 21.15
N PHE A 63 5.70 5.60 20.00
CA PHE A 63 6.62 4.50 19.82
C PHE A 63 7.99 4.97 19.26
N PRO A 64 8.73 5.79 20.00
CA PRO A 64 9.92 6.49 19.49
C PRO A 64 11.05 5.58 19.05
N ARG A 65 11.16 4.36 19.60
CA ARG A 65 12.23 3.41 19.34
C ARG A 65 11.78 2.15 18.59
N LEU A 66 10.49 2.01 18.31
CA LEU A 66 9.98 0.80 17.65
C LEU A 66 10.45 0.76 16.20
N PRO A 67 11.06 -0.35 15.74
CA PRO A 67 11.31 -0.56 14.32
C PRO A 67 9.99 -0.84 13.62
N ILE A 68 9.56 0.08 12.77
CA ILE A 68 8.27 0.01 12.08
C ILE A 68 8.49 -0.27 10.59
N LEU A 69 7.74 -1.22 10.05
CA LEU A 69 7.55 -1.42 8.61
C LEU A 69 6.14 -0.93 8.25
N LEU A 70 6.04 0.18 7.52
CA LEU A 70 4.78 0.70 7.02
C LEU A 70 4.37 -0.03 5.73
N LEU A 71 3.13 -0.49 5.68
CA LEU A 71 2.50 -1.11 4.52
C LEU A 71 1.48 -0.13 3.95
N LEU A 72 1.81 0.51 2.83
CA LEU A 72 1.06 1.64 2.30
C LEU A 72 0.50 1.33 0.90
N ASP A 73 -0.60 1.99 0.55
CA ASP A 73 -1.15 1.91 -0.80
C ASP A 73 -0.44 2.86 -1.78
N GLY A 74 -0.88 2.86 -3.05
CA GLY A 74 -0.26 3.66 -4.11
C GLY A 74 -0.40 5.18 -3.93
N LEU A 75 -1.33 5.69 -3.14
CA LEU A 75 -1.44 7.12 -2.84
C LEU A 75 -0.17 7.65 -2.17
N TYR A 76 0.46 6.81 -1.37
CA TYR A 76 1.67 7.15 -0.60
C TYR A 76 2.97 6.91 -1.38
N ALA A 77 2.90 6.51 -2.65
CA ALA A 77 4.07 6.35 -3.52
C ALA A 77 4.62 7.71 -3.98
N ASN A 78 5.09 8.52 -3.04
CA ASN A 78 5.63 9.85 -3.32
C ASN A 78 6.84 10.18 -2.43
N GLY A 79 7.69 11.08 -2.90
CA GLY A 79 8.93 11.45 -2.24
C GLY A 79 8.79 11.95 -0.81
N PRO A 80 7.86 12.89 -0.51
CA PRO A 80 7.66 13.37 0.85
C PRO A 80 7.32 12.29 1.87
N VAL A 81 6.45 11.33 1.52
CA VAL A 81 6.10 10.20 2.38
C VAL A 81 7.32 9.30 2.63
N MET A 82 8.03 8.93 1.55
CA MET A 82 9.21 8.08 1.65
C MET A 82 10.34 8.74 2.45
N GLN A 83 10.55 10.05 2.26
CA GLN A 83 11.52 10.81 3.05
C GLN A 83 11.14 10.82 4.53
N ARG A 84 9.86 11.02 4.85
CA ARG A 84 9.37 11.01 6.22
C ARG A 84 9.60 9.65 6.91
N CYS A 85 9.34 8.55 6.20
CA CYS A 85 9.67 7.22 6.71
C CYS A 85 11.16 7.11 7.05
N ARG A 86 12.04 7.60 6.18
CA ARG A 86 13.48 7.60 6.38
C ARG A 86 13.90 8.45 7.59
N ASP A 87 13.33 9.65 7.73
CA ASP A 87 13.62 10.56 8.85
C ASP A 87 13.21 9.96 10.20
N HIS A 88 12.15 9.15 10.22
CA HIS A 88 11.71 8.40 11.38
C HIS A 88 12.46 7.07 11.61
N HIS A 89 13.38 6.71 10.71
CA HIS A 89 14.06 5.41 10.68
C HIS A 89 13.10 4.22 10.53
N TRP A 90 12.01 4.42 9.79
CA TRP A 90 11.03 3.40 9.46
C TRP A 90 11.29 2.79 8.10
N GLN A 91 10.92 1.53 7.96
CA GLN A 91 10.87 0.87 6.67
C GLN A 91 9.51 1.04 6.04
N PHE A 92 9.45 0.83 4.72
CA PHE A 92 8.18 0.81 4.01
C PHE A 92 8.14 -0.27 2.92
N MET A 93 6.92 -0.73 2.64
CA MET A 93 6.50 -1.37 1.41
C MET A 93 5.29 -0.61 0.90
N ILE A 94 5.39 0.01 -0.28
CA ILE A 94 4.33 0.84 -0.86
C ILE A 94 3.89 0.21 -2.17
N VAL A 95 2.58 0.06 -2.39
CA VAL A 95 2.04 -0.40 -3.68
C VAL A 95 2.48 0.55 -4.78
N LEU A 96 3.03 0.01 -5.86
CA LEU A 96 3.45 0.78 -7.03
C LEU A 96 2.52 0.45 -8.21
N LYS A 97 1.65 1.38 -8.57
CA LYS A 97 0.76 1.23 -9.73
C LYS A 97 1.53 1.48 -11.02
N ASP A 98 1.06 0.91 -12.14
CA ASP A 98 1.76 0.98 -13.43
C ASP A 98 1.91 2.39 -13.98
N GLN A 99 0.98 3.29 -13.65
CA GLN A 99 1.00 4.70 -14.07
C GLN A 99 1.75 5.63 -13.10
N ASP A 100 2.12 5.15 -11.93
CA ASP A 100 2.81 5.96 -10.92
C ASP A 100 4.33 5.91 -11.14
N LEU A 101 5.02 7.00 -10.78
CA LEU A 101 6.48 7.09 -10.81
C LEU A 101 7.10 6.56 -12.13
N SER A 102 6.69 7.11 -13.25
CA SER A 102 7.10 6.65 -14.60
C SER A 102 8.62 6.53 -14.79
N THR A 103 9.40 7.42 -14.17
CA THR A 103 10.87 7.39 -14.19
C THR A 103 11.42 6.17 -13.46
N VAL A 104 10.84 5.79 -12.32
CA VAL A 104 11.21 4.57 -11.58
C VAL A 104 10.92 3.33 -12.42
N TRP A 105 9.76 3.28 -13.10
CA TRP A 105 9.45 2.18 -14.01
C TRP A 105 10.38 2.09 -15.22
N GLN A 106 10.79 3.23 -15.78
CA GLN A 106 11.76 3.25 -16.88
C GLN A 106 13.11 2.68 -16.43
N GLU A 107 13.61 3.15 -15.29
CA GLU A 107 14.87 2.68 -14.74
C GLU A 107 14.79 1.20 -14.33
N PHE A 108 13.70 0.78 -13.70
CA PHE A 108 13.45 -0.64 -13.39
C PHE A 108 13.60 -1.52 -14.64
N ARG A 109 12.92 -1.17 -15.76
CA ARG A 109 12.96 -1.96 -16.99
C ARG A 109 14.37 -2.00 -17.59
N ALA A 110 15.05 -0.86 -17.61
CA ALA A 110 16.41 -0.75 -18.15
C ALA A 110 17.41 -1.61 -17.35
N LEU A 111 17.40 -1.49 -16.03
CA LEU A 111 18.32 -2.23 -15.15
C LEU A 111 17.99 -3.72 -15.09
N HIS A 112 16.70 -4.07 -15.08
CA HIS A 112 16.27 -5.47 -15.12
C HIS A 112 16.69 -6.16 -16.42
N ALA A 113 16.62 -5.46 -17.56
CA ALA A 113 17.08 -5.99 -18.86
C ALA A 113 18.59 -6.25 -18.87
N LEU A 114 19.38 -5.40 -18.21
CA LEU A 114 20.84 -5.55 -18.11
C LEU A 114 21.26 -6.69 -17.16
N LYS A 115 20.55 -6.83 -16.05
CA LYS A 115 20.87 -7.82 -15.01
C LYS A 115 19.59 -8.41 -14.43
N PRO A 116 18.96 -9.36 -15.12
CA PRO A 116 17.74 -9.99 -14.62
C PRO A 116 17.99 -10.67 -13.26
N ARG A 117 17.16 -10.34 -12.29
CA ARG A 117 17.10 -11.02 -10.99
C ARG A 117 15.68 -11.49 -10.79
N GLY A 118 15.51 -12.75 -10.46
CA GLY A 118 14.21 -13.33 -10.27
C GLY A 118 14.26 -14.56 -9.35
N PHE A 119 13.10 -14.89 -8.79
CA PHE A 119 12.90 -16.04 -7.93
C PHE A 119 11.50 -16.61 -8.15
N GLN A 120 11.40 -17.91 -8.33
CA GLN A 120 10.13 -18.60 -8.47
C GLN A 120 9.87 -19.48 -7.25
N GLN A 121 8.61 -19.47 -6.81
CA GLN A 121 8.14 -20.34 -5.73
C GLN A 121 6.67 -20.68 -5.91
N ASN A 122 6.21 -21.70 -5.17
CA ASN A 122 4.79 -21.94 -4.96
C ASN A 122 4.38 -21.38 -3.58
N TRP A 123 3.25 -20.67 -3.54
CA TRP A 123 2.64 -20.16 -2.32
C TRP A 123 1.16 -20.55 -2.29
N GLY A 124 0.84 -21.57 -1.49
CA GLY A 124 -0.43 -22.24 -1.57
C GLY A 124 -0.67 -22.82 -2.97
N LYS A 125 -1.79 -22.45 -3.59
CA LYS A 125 -2.14 -22.86 -4.97
C LYS A 125 -1.54 -21.95 -6.05
N ARG A 126 -0.81 -20.89 -5.68
CA ARG A 126 -0.27 -19.91 -6.60
C ARG A 126 1.17 -20.23 -6.95
N ARG A 127 1.50 -20.21 -8.24
CA ARG A 127 2.88 -20.13 -8.72
C ARG A 127 3.24 -18.66 -8.81
N GLN A 128 4.28 -18.25 -8.11
CA GLN A 128 4.77 -16.87 -8.05
C GLN A 128 6.11 -16.75 -8.76
N HIS A 129 6.26 -15.69 -9.52
CA HIS A 129 7.53 -15.26 -10.09
C HIS A 129 7.81 -13.82 -9.62
N PHE A 130 8.83 -13.68 -8.78
CA PHE A 130 9.33 -12.40 -8.32
C PHE A 130 10.46 -11.93 -9.21
N THR A 131 10.43 -10.66 -9.60
CA THR A 131 11.54 -9.95 -10.22
C THR A 131 11.80 -8.66 -9.47
N TRP A 132 13.05 -8.25 -9.30
CA TRP A 132 13.38 -7.03 -8.57
C TRP A 132 14.60 -6.32 -9.11
N VAL A 133 14.65 -5.01 -8.86
CA VAL A 133 15.80 -4.15 -9.06
C VAL A 133 16.04 -3.36 -7.78
N ASN A 134 17.28 -3.31 -7.36
CA ASN A 134 17.70 -2.56 -6.19
C ASN A 134 18.44 -1.28 -6.61
N ASP A 135 18.49 -0.32 -5.68
CA ASP A 135 19.29 0.89 -5.78
C ASP A 135 18.93 1.80 -6.96
N LEU A 136 17.60 1.92 -7.24
CA LEU A 136 17.10 2.92 -8.17
C LEU A 136 17.23 4.31 -7.55
N ASP A 137 17.72 5.28 -8.31
CA ASP A 137 17.93 6.65 -7.83
C ASP A 137 16.69 7.51 -8.08
N TYR A 138 15.80 7.56 -7.11
CA TYR A 138 14.57 8.34 -7.21
C TYR A 138 14.79 9.80 -6.81
N ALA A 139 14.67 10.71 -7.78
CA ALA A 139 14.74 12.14 -7.58
C ALA A 139 13.33 12.76 -7.43
N PHE A 140 13.14 13.65 -6.46
CA PHE A 140 11.88 14.34 -6.22
C PHE A 140 12.08 15.77 -5.71
N GLY A 141 10.97 16.54 -5.62
CA GLY A 141 10.98 17.95 -5.25
C GLY A 141 11.43 18.86 -6.38
N PRO A 142 11.49 20.18 -6.14
CA PRO A 142 11.89 21.15 -7.16
C PRO A 142 13.27 20.83 -7.75
N ASN A 143 13.34 20.70 -9.08
CA ASN A 143 14.55 20.34 -9.83
C ASN A 143 15.25 19.05 -9.37
N GLY A 144 14.51 18.09 -8.81
CA GLY A 144 15.09 16.84 -8.34
C GLY A 144 16.09 17.00 -7.18
N ARG A 145 15.87 18.02 -6.33
CA ARG A 145 16.79 18.37 -5.21
C ARG A 145 17.00 17.23 -4.22
N HIS A 146 15.97 16.43 -4.01
CA HIS A 146 16.01 15.31 -3.07
C HIS A 146 16.19 14.01 -3.83
N ARG A 147 16.99 13.10 -3.27
CA ARG A 147 17.24 11.78 -3.84
C ARG A 147 17.10 10.69 -2.77
N LEU A 148 16.47 9.60 -3.16
CA LEU A 148 16.29 8.43 -2.32
C LEU A 148 16.64 7.17 -3.11
N PRO A 149 17.45 6.25 -2.56
CA PRO A 149 17.59 4.92 -3.11
C PRO A 149 16.27 4.15 -2.88
N LEU A 150 15.73 3.59 -3.94
CA LEU A 150 14.54 2.76 -3.89
C LEU A 150 14.82 1.36 -4.44
N HIS A 151 14.02 0.41 -4.03
CA HIS A 151 14.05 -0.95 -4.52
C HIS A 151 12.64 -1.28 -5.02
N VAL A 152 12.53 -1.88 -6.18
CA VAL A 152 11.25 -2.27 -6.78
C VAL A 152 11.18 -3.77 -6.92
N VAL A 153 10.05 -4.34 -6.55
CA VAL A 153 9.73 -5.75 -6.80
C VAL A 153 8.41 -5.87 -7.53
N VAL A 154 8.39 -6.78 -8.49
CA VAL A 154 7.20 -7.22 -9.22
C VAL A 154 6.96 -8.69 -8.91
N CYS A 155 5.74 -9.05 -8.59
CA CYS A 155 5.30 -10.43 -8.41
C CYS A 155 4.22 -10.74 -9.44
N GLU A 156 4.51 -11.65 -10.35
CA GLU A 156 3.55 -12.23 -11.27
C GLU A 156 3.10 -13.56 -10.73
N GLU A 157 1.79 -13.79 -10.73
CA GLU A 157 1.19 -15.00 -10.18
C GLU A 157 0.28 -15.67 -11.17
N SER A 158 0.23 -16.98 -11.10
CA SER A 158 -0.75 -17.79 -11.81
C SER A 158 -1.29 -18.92 -10.92
N TRP A 159 -2.56 -19.23 -11.09
CA TRP A 159 -3.22 -20.37 -10.42
C TRP A 159 -4.35 -20.92 -11.28
N GLU A 160 -4.71 -22.15 -11.02
CA GLU A 160 -5.83 -22.80 -11.70
C GLU A 160 -7.11 -22.66 -10.86
N ARG A 161 -8.21 -22.37 -11.54
CA ARG A 161 -9.57 -22.35 -10.97
C ARG A 161 -10.51 -23.11 -11.88
N VAL A 162 -11.46 -23.81 -11.30
CA VAL A 162 -12.57 -24.40 -12.05
C VAL A 162 -13.66 -23.34 -12.22
N ASP A 163 -14.07 -23.07 -13.46
CA ASP A 163 -15.14 -22.16 -13.79
C ASP A 163 -16.55 -22.77 -13.54
N GLU A 164 -17.60 -21.98 -13.76
CA GLU A 164 -18.98 -22.42 -13.58
C GLU A 164 -19.39 -23.54 -14.55
N GLN A 165 -18.63 -23.73 -15.64
CA GLN A 165 -18.84 -24.79 -16.62
C GLN A 165 -17.93 -26.02 -16.36
N ALA A 166 -17.35 -26.13 -15.16
CA ALA A 166 -16.44 -27.20 -14.75
C ALA A 166 -15.16 -27.32 -15.61
N ARG A 167 -14.72 -26.22 -16.26
CA ARG A 167 -13.47 -26.17 -17.03
C ARG A 167 -12.36 -25.56 -16.16
N THR A 168 -11.16 -26.12 -16.26
CA THR A 168 -9.98 -25.55 -15.63
C THR A 168 -9.53 -24.31 -16.42
N VAL A 169 -9.51 -23.16 -15.75
CA VAL A 169 -9.00 -21.90 -16.30
C VAL A 169 -7.80 -21.42 -15.49
N THR A 170 -6.80 -20.89 -16.17
CA THR A 170 -5.65 -20.26 -15.52
C THR A 170 -5.93 -18.79 -15.30
N GLU A 171 -5.91 -18.37 -14.04
CA GLU A 171 -5.97 -16.98 -13.66
C GLU A 171 -4.57 -16.42 -13.39
N THR A 172 -4.38 -15.15 -13.61
CA THR A 172 -3.12 -14.45 -13.37
C THR A 172 -3.35 -13.16 -12.60
N SER A 173 -2.37 -12.75 -11.82
CA SER A 173 -2.33 -11.42 -11.23
C SER A 173 -0.89 -10.87 -11.23
N ARG A 174 -0.79 -9.55 -11.18
CA ARG A 174 0.49 -8.85 -11.08
C ARG A 174 0.41 -7.82 -9.98
N HIS A 175 1.43 -7.82 -9.13
CA HIS A 175 1.58 -6.87 -8.03
C HIS A 175 2.97 -6.25 -8.11
N ALA A 176 3.08 -4.97 -7.77
CA ALA A 176 4.37 -4.30 -7.68
C ALA A 176 4.42 -3.45 -6.41
N TRP A 177 5.61 -3.36 -5.82
CA TRP A 177 5.86 -2.58 -4.62
C TRP A 177 7.21 -1.87 -4.68
N LEU A 178 7.25 -0.70 -4.04
CA LEU A 178 8.46 -0.03 -3.61
C LEU A 178 8.88 -0.57 -2.26
N SER A 179 10.16 -0.82 -2.08
CA SER A 179 10.76 -1.21 -0.80
C SER A 179 11.82 -0.21 -0.39
N SER A 180 11.88 0.12 0.90
CA SER A 180 12.93 0.93 1.51
C SER A 180 14.22 0.13 1.76
N GLN A 181 14.17 -1.19 1.65
CA GLN A 181 15.29 -2.09 1.89
C GLN A 181 15.58 -2.92 0.65
N PRO A 182 16.84 -3.27 0.39
CA PRO A 182 17.20 -4.14 -0.72
C PRO A 182 16.47 -5.47 -0.68
N LEU A 183 16.14 -5.95 -1.87
CA LEU A 183 15.42 -7.20 -2.08
C LEU A 183 16.38 -8.28 -2.59
N HIS A 184 16.23 -9.47 -2.04
CA HIS A 184 16.99 -10.65 -2.43
C HIS A 184 16.15 -11.91 -2.20
N ARG A 185 16.64 -13.04 -2.70
CA ARG A 185 15.90 -14.31 -2.69
C ARG A 185 15.41 -14.71 -1.29
N GLU A 186 16.19 -14.41 -0.27
CA GLU A 186 15.94 -14.83 1.13
C GLU A 186 14.86 -13.98 1.81
N ASN A 187 14.64 -12.73 1.36
CA ASN A 187 13.70 -11.82 2.02
C ASN A 187 12.46 -11.44 1.18
N VAL A 188 12.47 -11.70 -0.13
CA VAL A 188 11.39 -11.26 -1.02
C VAL A 188 10.03 -11.87 -0.65
N HIS A 189 10.03 -13.14 -0.20
CA HIS A 189 8.81 -13.80 0.26
C HIS A 189 8.24 -13.13 1.51
N GLU A 190 9.05 -12.92 2.51
CA GLU A 190 8.65 -12.28 3.77
C GLU A 190 8.14 -10.86 3.52
N ARG A 191 8.91 -10.05 2.81
CA ARG A 191 8.53 -8.65 2.55
C ARG A 191 7.27 -8.50 1.71
N CYS A 192 7.07 -9.35 0.70
CA CYS A 192 5.91 -9.26 -0.19
C CYS A 192 4.70 -10.01 0.36
N ASN A 193 4.83 -11.30 0.68
CA ASN A 193 3.70 -12.15 1.05
C ASN A 193 3.30 -12.02 2.52
N LEU A 194 4.27 -11.94 3.44
CA LEU A 194 4.02 -11.82 4.87
C LEU A 194 4.03 -10.35 5.35
N GLY A 195 4.41 -9.41 4.48
CA GLY A 195 4.38 -7.97 4.71
C GLY A 195 3.37 -7.28 3.82
N ALA A 196 3.80 -6.80 2.65
CA ALA A 196 3.06 -5.88 1.79
C ALA A 196 1.61 -6.31 1.47
N ARG A 197 1.34 -7.61 1.32
CA ARG A 197 -0.01 -8.13 1.08
C ARG A 197 -0.96 -7.95 2.26
N HIS A 198 -0.45 -7.93 3.47
CA HIS A 198 -1.28 -7.75 4.66
C HIS A 198 -1.85 -6.33 4.80
N ARG A 199 -1.41 -5.37 3.97
CA ARG A 199 -2.04 -4.05 3.88
C ARG A 199 -3.57 -4.16 3.70
N TRP A 200 -4.03 -5.14 2.91
CA TRP A 200 -5.47 -5.33 2.68
C TRP A 200 -6.25 -5.81 3.91
N GLY A 201 -5.57 -6.23 4.96
CA GLY A 201 -6.21 -6.59 6.23
C GLY A 201 -6.98 -5.43 6.87
N ILE A 202 -6.53 -4.18 6.67
CA ILE A 202 -7.22 -2.99 7.18
C ILE A 202 -8.57 -2.79 6.48
N GLU A 203 -8.63 -3.03 5.16
CA GLU A 203 -9.87 -2.94 4.39
C GLU A 203 -10.89 -4.00 4.84
N ALA A 204 -10.41 -5.22 5.13
CA ALA A 204 -11.25 -6.27 5.70
C ALA A 204 -11.76 -5.89 7.11
N GLY A 205 -10.94 -5.22 7.93
CA GLY A 205 -11.33 -4.66 9.22
C GLY A 205 -12.48 -3.66 9.07
N PHE A 206 -12.34 -2.69 8.19
CA PHE A 206 -13.40 -1.71 7.91
C PHE A 206 -14.70 -2.36 7.40
N LEU A 207 -14.61 -3.41 6.57
CA LEU A 207 -15.80 -4.14 6.13
C LEU A 207 -16.52 -4.82 7.30
N VAL A 208 -15.80 -5.39 8.24
CA VAL A 208 -16.38 -5.98 9.45
C VAL A 208 -17.08 -4.90 10.30
N GLU A 209 -16.44 -3.77 10.49
CA GLU A 209 -17.02 -2.65 11.25
C GLU A 209 -18.28 -2.09 10.61
N LYS A 210 -18.28 -1.98 9.26
CA LYS A 210 -19.43 -1.48 8.51
C LYS A 210 -20.61 -2.45 8.50
N HIS A 211 -20.36 -3.75 8.29
CA HIS A 211 -21.42 -4.72 7.97
C HIS A 211 -21.68 -5.76 9.07
N HIS A 212 -20.73 -6.03 9.97
CA HIS A 212 -20.79 -7.17 10.88
C HIS A 212 -20.66 -6.82 12.38
N GLY A 213 -20.87 -5.59 12.76
CA GLY A 213 -20.74 -5.19 14.16
C GLY A 213 -21.42 -3.87 14.44
N TYR A 214 -20.67 -2.80 14.27
CA TYR A 214 -21.15 -1.46 14.59
C TYR A 214 -22.11 -0.88 13.56
N HIS A 215 -22.22 -1.48 12.38
CA HIS A 215 -23.08 -1.03 11.29
C HIS A 215 -22.91 0.45 10.94
N TYR A 216 -21.69 0.92 10.81
CA TYR A 216 -21.35 2.33 10.56
C TYR A 216 -21.92 2.91 9.26
N GLU A 217 -22.48 2.09 8.38
CA GLU A 217 -23.17 2.56 7.17
C GLU A 217 -24.65 2.93 7.40
N HIS A 218 -25.19 2.70 8.59
CA HIS A 218 -26.55 3.16 8.89
C HIS A 218 -26.56 4.67 9.10
N ALA A 219 -27.39 5.36 8.30
CA ALA A 219 -27.74 6.73 8.61
C ALA A 219 -28.43 6.74 9.99
N PHE A 220 -27.84 7.41 10.94
CA PHE A 220 -28.52 7.72 12.18
C PHE A 220 -29.63 8.71 11.86
N ALA A 221 -30.88 8.30 11.97
CA ALA A 221 -32.05 9.14 11.82
C ALA A 221 -32.23 10.02 13.06
#